data_c0b09f19340ce5e5c5a6c688f405b158
#
_entry.id   c0b09f19340ce5e5c5a6c688f405b158
#
_cell.length_a   1.000
_cell.length_b   1.000
_cell.length_c   1.000
_cell.angle_alpha   90.00
_cell.angle_beta   90.00
_cell.angle_gamma   90.00
#
_symmetry.space_group_name_H-M   'P 1'
#
loop_
_entity.id
_entity.type
_entity.pdbx_description
1 polymer ?
#
loop_
_entity_poly.entity_id
_entity_poly.type
_entity_poly.pdbx_seq_one_letter_code
_entity_poly.pdbx_strand_id
1 'polypeptide(L)'
;MCRIEPKVRKPGRGAKSRSTQPEEPSTSKAPAAVSEVAKKHLAASLTDRSNPLGRITQEQWKVVEMKLLEALFAKIDADPSATMPTFDGAGWVSGVKIIKCKDDLTLIRVKETVKRLQGLWEGASVEIVDRSCIPTIPKAKVLIPRTVNPEYALKLLQRQNTDVPTDDWKMLKVAKSASADGGQNCIIQINKTTEDILYARLGKSMA
;
A
#
# COMPACT_ATOMS: atom_id res chain seq x y z
N MET A 1 -29.52 7.09 -11.45
CA MET A 1 -28.32 7.84 -11.05
C MET A 1 -27.40 6.91 -10.26
N CYS A 2 -26.20 6.66 -10.74
CA CYS A 2 -25.20 5.88 -10.01
C CYS A 2 -24.45 6.81 -9.04
N ARG A 3 -24.48 6.48 -7.76
CA ARG A 3 -23.80 7.26 -6.72
C ARG A 3 -22.38 6.72 -6.51
N ILE A 4 -21.39 7.56 -6.68
CA ILE A 4 -19.97 7.25 -6.42
C ILE A 4 -19.61 7.76 -5.03
N GLU A 5 -19.16 6.87 -4.14
CA GLU A 5 -18.70 7.24 -2.80
C GLU A 5 -17.23 6.83 -2.61
N PRO A 6 -16.34 7.74 -2.21
CA PRO A 6 -14.97 7.40 -1.86
C PRO A 6 -14.95 6.59 -0.56
N LYS A 7 -14.07 5.59 -0.50
CA LYS A 7 -13.92 4.72 0.67
C LYS A 7 -13.16 5.45 1.78
N VAL A 8 -13.90 6.14 2.65
CA VAL A 8 -13.33 6.77 3.85
C VAL A 8 -12.98 5.66 4.85
N ARG A 9 -11.74 5.61 5.30
CA ARG A 9 -11.34 4.78 6.45
C ARG A 9 -12.01 5.31 7.69
N LYS A 10 -12.95 4.56 8.26
CA LYS A 10 -13.58 4.91 9.56
C LYS A 10 -12.53 4.75 10.67
N PRO A 11 -12.39 5.72 11.58
CA PRO A 11 -11.68 5.49 12.83
C PRO A 11 -12.50 4.49 13.66
N GLY A 12 -11.80 3.53 14.28
CA GLY A 12 -12.44 2.49 15.07
C GLY A 12 -13.21 3.05 16.24
N ARG A 13 -14.51 2.77 16.32
CA ARG A 13 -15.33 3.03 17.51
C ARG A 13 -15.00 1.98 18.57
N GLY A 14 -14.32 2.38 19.61
CA GLY A 14 -14.33 1.71 20.89
C GLY A 14 -15.50 2.19 21.73
N ALA A 15 -15.97 1.30 22.57
CA ALA A 15 -16.75 1.45 23.77
C ALA A 15 -18.15 0.80 23.71
N LYS A 16 -18.20 -0.41 24.23
CA LYS A 16 -19.39 -0.92 24.94
C LYS A 16 -18.98 -1.14 26.39
N SER A 17 -19.56 -0.32 27.24
CA SER A 17 -19.60 -0.50 28.68
C SER A 17 -20.35 -1.79 29.03
N ARG A 18 -19.73 -2.65 29.84
CA ARG A 18 -20.44 -3.71 30.54
C ARG A 18 -19.92 -3.84 31.97
N SER A 19 -20.88 -3.84 32.88
CA SER A 19 -20.87 -3.90 34.32
C SER A 19 -19.92 -4.88 34.99
N THR A 20 -19.39 -4.43 36.09
CA THR A 20 -18.70 -5.03 37.25
C THR A 20 -19.11 -6.43 37.63
N GLN A 21 -18.11 -7.31 37.77
CA GLN A 21 -17.97 -8.32 38.82
C GLN A 21 -16.50 -8.54 39.11
N PRO A 22 -16.09 -8.74 40.37
CA PRO A 22 -14.67 -8.86 40.73
C PRO A 22 -14.26 -10.34 40.72
N GLU A 23 -13.24 -10.67 39.96
CA GLU A 23 -12.49 -11.94 40.09
C GLU A 23 -10.97 -11.69 40.05
N GLU A 24 -10.27 -12.51 40.78
CA GLU A 24 -8.91 -12.49 41.26
C GLU A 24 -7.77 -12.36 40.23
N PRO A 25 -6.51 -12.11 40.67
CA PRO A 25 -5.44 -11.67 39.79
C PRO A 25 -4.78 -12.86 39.07
N SER A 26 -5.01 -13.01 37.78
CA SER A 26 -4.20 -13.91 36.95
C SER A 26 -3.21 -13.10 36.10
N THR A 27 -1.95 -13.35 36.44
CA THR A 27 -0.73 -13.24 35.59
C THR A 27 -0.78 -12.35 34.37
N SER A 28 0.02 -11.27 34.49
CA SER A 28 0.38 -10.32 33.45
C SER A 28 0.81 -10.99 32.14
N LYS A 29 -0.07 -10.96 31.13
CA LYS A 29 0.39 -11.01 29.74
C LYS A 29 0.81 -9.59 29.34
N ALA A 30 2.11 -9.37 29.24
CA ALA A 30 2.69 -8.15 28.70
C ALA A 30 2.14 -7.86 27.28
N PRO A 31 1.97 -6.57 26.91
CA PRO A 31 1.25 -6.17 25.72
C PRO A 31 2.05 -6.48 24.45
N ALA A 32 1.64 -7.49 23.72
CA ALA A 32 2.14 -7.80 22.38
C ALA A 32 1.90 -6.64 21.37
N ALA A 33 1.00 -5.74 21.65
CA ALA A 33 0.62 -4.62 20.78
C ALA A 33 1.72 -3.55 20.59
N VAL A 34 2.55 -3.30 21.60
CA VAL A 34 3.61 -2.27 21.51
C VAL A 34 4.75 -2.74 20.59
N SER A 35 5.06 -4.03 20.59
CA SER A 35 6.11 -4.62 19.76
C SER A 35 5.77 -4.57 18.25
N GLU A 36 4.51 -4.76 17.86
CA GLU A 36 4.11 -4.69 16.44
C GLU A 36 4.04 -3.27 15.90
N VAL A 37 3.67 -2.29 16.73
CA VAL A 37 3.66 -0.88 16.32
C VAL A 37 5.09 -0.37 16.12
N ALA A 38 6.02 -0.72 17.01
CA ALA A 38 7.44 -0.39 16.87
C ALA A 38 8.07 -1.01 15.61
N LYS A 39 7.74 -2.26 15.28
CA LYS A 39 8.25 -2.96 14.08
C LYS A 39 7.77 -2.37 12.75
N LYS A 40 6.69 -1.59 12.72
CA LYS A 40 6.23 -0.91 11.49
C LYS A 40 7.20 0.13 10.96
N HIS A 41 8.05 0.69 11.81
CA HIS A 41 9.05 1.69 11.42
C HIS A 41 10.25 1.10 10.67
N LEU A 42 10.49 -0.21 10.81
CA LEU A 42 11.64 -0.89 10.24
C LEU A 42 11.37 -1.51 8.86
N ALA A 43 10.30 -1.08 8.20
CA ALA A 43 9.96 -1.53 6.85
C ALA A 43 10.51 -0.55 5.80
N ALA A 44 11.49 -1.00 5.03
CA ALA A 44 12.02 -0.29 3.88
C ALA A 44 11.16 -0.58 2.64
N SER A 45 10.55 0.44 2.04
CA SER A 45 9.79 0.31 0.81
C SER A 45 10.65 0.74 -0.36
N LEU A 46 10.97 -0.21 -1.25
CA LEU A 46 11.79 0.06 -2.43
C LEU A 46 10.90 0.55 -3.57
N THR A 47 11.14 1.77 -4.03
CA THR A 47 10.40 2.42 -5.12
C THR A 47 11.34 2.84 -6.23
N ASP A 48 10.82 2.91 -7.45
CA ASP A 48 11.51 3.50 -8.60
C ASP A 48 10.82 4.81 -8.99
N ARG A 49 11.51 5.94 -8.84
CA ARG A 49 10.99 7.27 -9.19
C ARG A 49 10.76 7.45 -10.69
N SER A 50 11.41 6.65 -11.54
CA SER A 50 11.17 6.67 -12.97
C SER A 50 9.76 6.15 -13.31
N ASN A 51 9.16 5.36 -12.41
CA ASN A 51 7.80 4.86 -12.52
C ASN A 51 6.83 5.76 -11.73
N PRO A 52 5.78 6.34 -12.34
CA PRO A 52 4.84 7.23 -11.66
C PRO A 52 4.15 6.61 -10.44
N LEU A 53 4.06 5.29 -10.38
CA LEU A 53 3.49 4.55 -9.25
C LEU A 53 4.56 4.01 -8.30
N GLY A 54 5.82 4.34 -8.52
CA GLY A 54 6.94 3.86 -7.72
C GLY A 54 7.14 2.33 -7.76
N ARG A 55 6.57 1.66 -8.77
CA ARG A 55 6.58 0.20 -8.85
C ARG A 55 7.81 -0.31 -9.55
N ILE A 56 8.26 -1.49 -9.10
CA ILE A 56 9.28 -2.28 -9.79
C ILE A 56 8.68 -3.63 -10.18
N THR A 57 9.21 -4.23 -11.26
CA THR A 57 8.81 -5.59 -11.66
C THR A 57 9.57 -6.63 -10.83
N GLN A 58 9.17 -7.88 -10.97
CA GLN A 58 9.85 -8.98 -10.30
C GLN A 58 11.28 -9.20 -10.87
N GLU A 59 11.47 -8.97 -12.16
CA GLU A 59 12.76 -9.02 -12.83
C GLU A 59 13.67 -7.90 -12.35
N GLN A 60 13.16 -6.68 -12.27
CA GLN A 60 13.89 -5.53 -11.73
C GLN A 60 14.30 -5.76 -10.26
N TRP A 61 13.41 -6.37 -9.46
CA TRP A 61 13.76 -6.74 -8.09
C TRP A 61 14.95 -7.71 -8.04
N LYS A 62 15.01 -8.73 -8.91
CA LYS A 62 16.13 -9.67 -8.96
C LYS A 62 17.46 -8.97 -9.23
N VAL A 63 17.45 -7.95 -10.09
CA VAL A 63 18.67 -7.14 -10.36
C VAL A 63 19.08 -6.37 -9.10
N VAL A 64 18.13 -5.71 -8.43
CA VAL A 64 18.41 -4.99 -7.16
C VAL A 64 18.92 -5.95 -6.10
N GLU A 65 18.28 -7.10 -5.92
CA GLU A 65 18.63 -8.12 -4.94
C GLU A 65 20.06 -8.63 -5.14
N MET A 66 20.44 -8.90 -6.40
CA MET A 66 21.79 -9.31 -6.73
C MET A 66 22.81 -8.23 -6.38
N LYS A 67 22.52 -6.98 -6.71
CA LYS A 67 23.40 -5.84 -6.37
C LYS A 67 23.51 -5.59 -4.85
N LEU A 68 22.45 -5.82 -4.11
CA LEU A 68 22.48 -5.76 -2.63
C LEU A 68 23.37 -6.88 -2.07
N LEU A 69 23.31 -8.08 -2.62
CA LEU A 69 24.17 -9.20 -2.23
C LEU A 69 25.64 -8.94 -2.59
N GLU A 70 25.92 -8.42 -3.79
CA GLU A 70 27.29 -8.01 -4.17
C GLU A 70 27.85 -6.99 -3.18
N ALA A 71 27.08 -5.96 -2.83
CA ALA A 71 27.50 -4.96 -1.85
C ALA A 71 27.72 -5.54 -0.45
N LEU A 72 26.94 -6.55 -0.06
CA LEU A 72 27.09 -7.26 1.20
C LEU A 72 28.40 -8.07 1.21
N PHE A 73 28.68 -8.85 0.17
CA PHE A 73 29.91 -9.62 0.05
C PHE A 73 31.16 -8.72 0.06
N ALA A 74 31.13 -7.63 -0.73
CA ALA A 74 32.23 -6.66 -0.73
C ALA A 74 32.51 -6.08 0.67
N LYS A 75 31.46 -5.93 1.48
CA LYS A 75 31.61 -5.47 2.87
C LYS A 75 32.23 -6.53 3.78
N ILE A 76 31.86 -7.80 3.62
CA ILE A 76 32.44 -8.93 4.38
C ILE A 76 33.94 -9.04 4.05
N ASP A 77 34.28 -8.91 2.78
CA ASP A 77 35.67 -9.01 2.32
C ASP A 77 36.52 -7.85 2.88
N ALA A 78 35.95 -6.63 2.94
CA ALA A 78 36.62 -5.45 3.47
C ALA A 78 36.77 -5.46 4.99
N ASP A 79 35.79 -5.97 5.71
CA ASP A 79 35.76 -6.07 7.18
C ASP A 79 34.99 -7.33 7.63
N PRO A 80 35.71 -8.46 7.81
CA PRO A 80 35.12 -9.72 8.25
C PRO A 80 34.46 -9.65 9.63
N SER A 81 34.82 -8.65 10.44
CA SER A 81 34.25 -8.42 11.79
C SER A 81 32.98 -7.55 11.79
N ALA A 82 32.62 -6.96 10.64
CA ALA A 82 31.48 -6.08 10.54
C ALA A 82 30.16 -6.77 10.91
N THR A 83 29.36 -6.10 11.73
CA THR A 83 28.00 -6.58 12.04
C THR A 83 27.17 -6.71 10.77
N MET A 84 26.59 -7.88 10.56
CA MET A 84 25.77 -8.15 9.36
C MET A 84 24.36 -7.58 9.51
N PRO A 85 23.77 -7.09 8.42
CA PRO A 85 22.36 -6.68 8.43
C PRO A 85 21.44 -7.89 8.68
N THR A 86 20.43 -7.68 9.50
CA THR A 86 19.46 -8.71 9.85
C THR A 86 18.06 -8.34 9.33
N PHE A 87 17.39 -9.30 8.69
CA PHE A 87 16.09 -9.09 8.04
C PHE A 87 15.03 -10.01 8.64
N ASP A 88 13.81 -9.47 8.83
CA ASP A 88 12.63 -10.25 9.23
C ASP A 88 11.82 -10.73 8.00
N GLY A 89 12.38 -10.56 6.80
CA GLY A 89 11.77 -11.00 5.56
C GLY A 89 11.51 -9.88 4.55
N ALA A 90 10.88 -10.25 3.44
CA ALA A 90 10.51 -9.33 2.39
C ALA A 90 9.17 -9.73 1.77
N GLY A 91 8.48 -8.78 1.16
CA GLY A 91 7.17 -9.03 0.54
C GLY A 91 6.82 -7.99 -0.50
N TRP A 92 5.62 -8.10 -1.07
CA TRP A 92 5.09 -7.15 -2.04
C TRP A 92 3.81 -6.52 -1.49
N VAL A 93 3.71 -5.19 -1.61
CA VAL A 93 2.52 -4.44 -1.27
C VAL A 93 2.20 -3.48 -2.42
N SER A 94 1.08 -3.68 -3.08
CA SER A 94 0.64 -2.84 -4.22
C SER A 94 1.67 -2.68 -5.34
N GLY A 95 2.51 -3.68 -5.58
CA GLY A 95 3.57 -3.66 -6.59
C GLY A 95 4.87 -2.97 -6.14
N VAL A 96 4.97 -2.62 -4.86
CA VAL A 96 6.19 -2.09 -4.24
C VAL A 96 6.83 -3.18 -3.39
N LYS A 97 8.14 -3.34 -3.49
CA LYS A 97 8.90 -4.30 -2.68
C LYS A 97 9.12 -3.75 -1.27
N ILE A 98 8.72 -4.51 -0.27
CA ILE A 98 8.93 -4.17 1.14
C ILE A 98 9.99 -5.10 1.71
N ILE A 99 11.02 -4.53 2.32
CA ILE A 99 12.08 -5.24 3.04
C ILE A 99 11.86 -4.95 4.53
N LYS A 100 11.72 -5.97 5.34
CA LYS A 100 11.56 -5.83 6.79
C LYS A 100 12.93 -5.98 7.45
N CYS A 101 13.40 -4.90 8.05
CA CYS A 101 14.65 -4.87 8.81
C CYS A 101 14.36 -5.21 10.28
N LYS A 102 15.27 -5.94 10.92
CA LYS A 102 15.13 -6.32 12.33
C LYS A 102 15.48 -5.17 13.27
N ASP A 103 16.39 -4.29 12.84
CA ASP A 103 16.93 -3.18 13.62
C ASP A 103 17.14 -1.93 12.73
N ASP A 104 17.28 -0.77 13.39
CA ASP A 104 17.47 0.52 12.74
C ASP A 104 18.78 0.60 11.97
N LEU A 105 19.84 -0.06 12.46
CA LEU A 105 21.13 -0.08 11.80
C LEU A 105 21.05 -0.79 10.46
N THR A 106 20.31 -1.89 10.40
CA THR A 106 20.02 -2.61 9.14
C THR A 106 19.24 -1.71 8.18
N LEU A 107 18.21 -0.99 8.67
CA LEU A 107 17.42 -0.06 7.84
C LEU A 107 18.29 1.07 7.26
N ILE A 108 19.14 1.68 8.07
CA ILE A 108 20.08 2.74 7.64
C ILE A 108 21.02 2.18 6.56
N ARG A 109 21.60 1.02 6.79
CA ARG A 109 22.53 0.38 5.84
C ARG A 109 21.84 0.06 4.50
N VAL A 110 20.62 -0.45 4.52
CA VAL A 110 19.86 -0.71 3.29
C VAL A 110 19.61 0.59 2.54
N LYS A 111 19.20 1.67 3.23
CA LYS A 111 18.99 3.00 2.64
C LYS A 111 20.26 3.52 1.98
N GLU A 112 21.41 3.42 2.64
CA GLU A 112 22.70 3.85 2.11
C GLU A 112 23.16 3.01 0.93
N THR A 113 23.00 1.68 1.02
CA THR A 113 23.40 0.77 -0.05
C THR A 113 22.57 1.04 -1.31
N VAL A 114 21.22 1.14 -1.19
CA VAL A 114 20.34 1.42 -2.32
C VAL A 114 20.68 2.74 -3.00
N LYS A 115 21.02 3.79 -2.26
CA LYS A 115 21.44 5.09 -2.83
C LYS A 115 22.71 4.99 -3.68
N ARG A 116 23.57 4.00 -3.43
CA ARG A 116 24.83 3.79 -4.15
C ARG A 116 24.71 2.82 -5.32
N LEU A 117 23.57 2.15 -5.48
CA LEU A 117 23.37 1.19 -6.57
C LEU A 117 23.43 1.89 -7.92
N GLN A 118 24.21 1.33 -8.83
CA GLN A 118 24.36 1.79 -10.20
C GLN A 118 24.17 0.62 -11.18
N GLY A 119 23.88 0.94 -12.44
CA GLY A 119 23.78 -0.07 -13.49
C GLY A 119 22.63 -1.05 -13.30
N LEU A 120 21.49 -0.60 -12.76
CA LEU A 120 20.30 -1.43 -12.55
C LEU A 120 19.59 -1.69 -13.88
N TRP A 121 18.99 -0.67 -14.47
CA TRP A 121 18.37 -0.66 -15.80
C TRP A 121 18.39 0.77 -16.33
N GLU A 122 18.05 0.95 -17.60
CA GLU A 122 18.02 2.27 -18.23
C GLU A 122 16.98 3.17 -17.54
N GLY A 123 17.38 4.36 -17.11
CA GLY A 123 16.55 5.34 -16.43
C GLY A 123 16.19 4.99 -14.98
N ALA A 124 16.74 3.92 -14.40
CA ALA A 124 16.45 3.52 -13.02
C ALA A 124 16.75 4.63 -12.01
N SER A 125 15.78 4.94 -11.15
CA SER A 125 15.93 5.87 -10.02
C SER A 125 15.34 5.25 -8.76
N VAL A 126 16.06 4.26 -8.22
CA VAL A 126 15.59 3.44 -7.09
C VAL A 126 15.93 4.09 -5.76
N GLU A 127 14.98 4.12 -4.87
CA GLU A 127 15.15 4.66 -3.51
C GLU A 127 14.35 3.87 -2.48
N ILE A 128 14.73 4.06 -1.21
CA ILE A 128 13.94 3.58 -0.07
C ILE A 128 13.11 4.73 0.49
N VAL A 129 11.81 4.53 0.52
CA VAL A 129 10.84 5.45 1.10
C VAL A 129 10.10 4.81 2.27
N ASP A 130 9.51 5.63 3.12
CA ASP A 130 8.62 5.13 4.15
C ASP A 130 7.33 4.58 3.53
N ARG A 131 6.73 3.60 4.18
CA ARG A 131 5.52 2.95 3.69
C ARG A 131 4.35 3.91 3.45
N SER A 132 4.29 5.00 4.21
CA SER A 132 3.30 6.07 4.03
C SER A 132 3.48 6.85 2.73
N CYS A 133 4.69 6.88 2.20
CA CYS A 133 5.04 7.58 0.97
C CYS A 133 4.85 6.75 -0.31
N ILE A 134 4.38 5.50 -0.19
CA ILE A 134 4.12 4.65 -1.35
C ILE A 134 2.93 5.23 -2.11
N PRO A 135 3.07 5.53 -3.42
CA PRO A 135 1.94 5.97 -4.23
C PRO A 135 0.82 4.92 -4.22
N THR A 136 -0.36 5.33 -3.84
CA THR A 136 -1.54 4.46 -3.84
C THR A 136 -2.40 4.75 -5.05
N ILE A 137 -2.93 3.70 -5.66
CA ILE A 137 -3.90 3.87 -6.73
C ILE A 137 -5.25 4.16 -6.08
N PRO A 138 -5.87 5.31 -6.37
CA PRO A 138 -7.18 5.65 -5.84
C PRO A 138 -8.24 4.63 -6.23
N LYS A 139 -9.18 4.39 -5.33
CA LYS A 139 -10.27 3.43 -5.54
C LYS A 139 -11.58 4.03 -5.08
N ALA A 140 -12.60 3.90 -5.92
CA ALA A 140 -13.96 4.28 -5.58
C ALA A 140 -14.84 3.04 -5.37
N LYS A 141 -15.73 3.11 -4.38
CA LYS A 141 -16.83 2.16 -4.21
C LYS A 141 -18.05 2.72 -4.92
N VAL A 142 -18.64 1.94 -5.80
CA VAL A 142 -19.81 2.32 -6.58
C VAL A 142 -20.93 1.33 -6.34
N LEU A 143 -22.13 1.81 -6.09
CA LEU A 143 -23.34 1.02 -6.09
C LEU A 143 -24.02 1.15 -7.45
N ILE A 144 -24.15 0.05 -8.16
CA ILE A 144 -24.92 -0.05 -9.40
C ILE A 144 -26.30 -0.56 -9.04
N PRO A 145 -27.39 0.15 -9.41
CA PRO A 145 -28.76 -0.19 -8.94
C PRO A 145 -29.25 -1.57 -9.36
N ARG A 146 -28.65 -2.17 -10.36
CA ARG A 146 -28.97 -3.52 -10.86
C ARG A 146 -27.71 -4.32 -11.11
N THR A 147 -27.82 -5.64 -11.05
CA THR A 147 -26.73 -6.53 -11.43
C THR A 147 -26.52 -6.48 -12.94
N VAL A 148 -25.37 -6.02 -13.37
CA VAL A 148 -24.96 -5.94 -14.77
C VAL A 148 -23.56 -6.53 -14.96
N ASN A 149 -23.23 -6.89 -16.19
CA ASN A 149 -21.87 -7.32 -16.52
C ASN A 149 -20.87 -6.21 -16.17
N PRO A 150 -19.72 -6.53 -15.55
CA PRO A 150 -18.70 -5.56 -15.12
C PRO A 150 -18.25 -4.60 -16.23
N GLU A 151 -18.09 -5.08 -17.44
CA GLU A 151 -17.68 -4.25 -18.59
C GLU A 151 -18.75 -3.22 -18.97
N TYR A 152 -20.03 -3.63 -18.98
CA TYR A 152 -21.13 -2.71 -19.22
C TYR A 152 -21.31 -1.70 -18.10
N ALA A 153 -21.11 -2.15 -16.85
CA ALA A 153 -21.11 -1.28 -15.68
C ALA A 153 -20.05 -0.18 -15.81
N LEU A 154 -18.84 -0.54 -16.20
CA LEU A 154 -17.74 0.42 -16.39
C LEU A 154 -18.06 1.42 -17.51
N LYS A 155 -18.52 0.93 -18.67
CA LYS A 155 -18.94 1.78 -19.81
C LYS A 155 -20.07 2.73 -19.42
N LEU A 156 -21.03 2.27 -18.63
CA LEU A 156 -22.13 3.10 -18.15
C LEU A 156 -21.59 4.22 -17.26
N LEU A 157 -20.71 3.90 -16.30
CA LEU A 157 -20.09 4.87 -15.41
C LEU A 157 -19.27 5.91 -16.17
N GLN A 158 -18.50 5.49 -17.19
CA GLN A 158 -17.72 6.38 -18.03
C GLN A 158 -18.63 7.36 -18.81
N ARG A 159 -19.73 6.86 -19.38
CA ARG A 159 -20.70 7.71 -20.10
C ARG A 159 -21.47 8.68 -19.19
N GLN A 160 -21.68 8.33 -17.94
CA GLN A 160 -22.37 9.20 -16.97
C GLN A 160 -21.46 10.25 -16.33
N ASN A 161 -20.15 10.11 -16.47
CA ASN A 161 -19.14 10.98 -15.85
C ASN A 161 -18.20 11.57 -16.91
N THR A 162 -18.76 12.19 -17.94
CA THR A 162 -18.01 12.78 -19.07
C THR A 162 -17.17 14.00 -18.69
N ASP A 163 -17.41 14.54 -17.53
CA ASP A 163 -16.75 15.71 -16.96
C ASP A 163 -15.52 15.36 -16.08
N VAL A 164 -15.19 14.07 -16.00
CA VAL A 164 -13.98 13.57 -15.36
C VAL A 164 -13.20 12.63 -16.29
N PRO A 165 -11.86 12.54 -16.19
CA PRO A 165 -11.08 11.62 -17.01
C PRO A 165 -11.33 10.17 -16.56
N THR A 166 -12.00 9.39 -17.39
CA THR A 166 -12.45 8.04 -17.06
C THR A 166 -11.76 6.94 -17.87
N ASP A 167 -10.87 7.28 -18.82
CA ASP A 167 -10.31 6.35 -19.81
C ASP A 167 -9.47 5.23 -19.18
N ASP A 168 -8.83 5.52 -18.07
CA ASP A 168 -7.97 4.59 -17.31
C ASP A 168 -8.68 3.88 -16.15
N TRP A 169 -9.99 4.09 -16.00
CA TRP A 169 -10.75 3.40 -14.97
C TRP A 169 -10.79 1.89 -15.22
N LYS A 170 -10.65 1.11 -14.15
CA LYS A 170 -10.67 -0.36 -14.22
C LYS A 170 -11.58 -0.94 -13.14
N MET A 171 -12.40 -1.91 -13.52
CA MET A 171 -13.17 -2.69 -12.56
C MET A 171 -12.24 -3.65 -11.82
N LEU A 172 -12.08 -3.46 -10.50
CA LEU A 172 -11.21 -4.30 -9.66
C LEU A 172 -11.97 -5.44 -9.00
N LYS A 173 -13.20 -5.18 -8.55
CA LYS A 173 -14.00 -6.14 -7.82
C LYS A 173 -15.48 -5.85 -7.99
N VAL A 174 -16.24 -6.92 -8.17
CA VAL A 174 -17.70 -6.90 -8.14
C VAL A 174 -18.14 -7.78 -6.97
N ALA A 175 -19.08 -7.30 -6.16
CA ALA A 175 -19.60 -8.11 -5.06
C ALA A 175 -20.37 -9.32 -5.63
N LYS A 176 -20.19 -10.48 -4.99
CA LYS A 176 -20.84 -11.73 -5.42
C LYS A 176 -22.35 -11.75 -5.13
N SER A 177 -22.80 -10.97 -4.16
CA SER A 177 -24.21 -10.85 -3.79
C SER A 177 -24.72 -9.45 -4.07
N ALA A 178 -25.98 -9.35 -4.47
CA ALA A 178 -26.69 -8.08 -4.50
C ALA A 178 -26.75 -7.47 -3.10
N SER A 179 -26.82 -6.14 -3.00
CA SER A 179 -27.17 -5.45 -1.76
C SER A 179 -28.62 -5.71 -1.39
N ALA A 180 -29.03 -5.41 -0.17
CA ALA A 180 -30.42 -5.55 0.28
C ALA A 180 -31.42 -4.85 -0.65
N ASP A 181 -30.99 -3.77 -1.31
CA ASP A 181 -31.80 -2.99 -2.27
C ASP A 181 -31.71 -3.50 -3.71
N GLY A 182 -31.21 -4.72 -3.94
CA GLY A 182 -31.07 -5.34 -5.26
C GLY A 182 -29.93 -4.80 -6.12
N GLY A 183 -29.15 -3.82 -5.62
CA GLY A 183 -28.00 -3.25 -6.32
C GLY A 183 -26.72 -4.07 -6.14
N GLN A 184 -25.70 -3.78 -6.95
CA GLN A 184 -24.41 -4.44 -6.93
C GLN A 184 -23.29 -3.48 -6.54
N ASN A 185 -22.56 -3.83 -5.47
CA ASN A 185 -21.39 -3.06 -5.04
C ASN A 185 -20.18 -3.43 -5.90
N CYS A 186 -19.54 -2.41 -6.47
CA CYS A 186 -18.32 -2.54 -7.26
C CYS A 186 -17.20 -1.71 -6.65
N ILE A 187 -15.97 -2.14 -6.87
CA ILE A 187 -14.77 -1.35 -6.58
C ILE A 187 -14.08 -1.09 -7.90
N ILE A 188 -13.94 0.17 -8.25
CA ILE A 188 -13.22 0.62 -9.43
C ILE A 188 -11.91 1.29 -9.03
N GLN A 189 -10.89 1.09 -9.82
CA GLN A 189 -9.68 1.91 -9.82
C GLN A 189 -10.01 3.18 -10.59
N ILE A 190 -9.59 4.33 -10.05
CA ILE A 190 -9.71 5.63 -10.69
C ILE A 190 -8.33 6.29 -10.70
N ASN A 191 -8.14 7.34 -11.48
CA ASN A 191 -6.92 8.15 -11.44
C ASN A 191 -6.99 9.21 -10.33
N LYS A 192 -5.83 9.83 -10.05
CA LYS A 192 -5.72 10.85 -9.01
C LYS A 192 -6.56 12.08 -9.31
N THR A 193 -6.58 12.52 -10.56
CA THR A 193 -7.39 13.66 -11.00
C THR A 193 -8.88 13.44 -10.74
N THR A 194 -9.39 12.24 -11.05
CA THR A 194 -10.77 11.87 -10.72
C THR A 194 -11.03 11.89 -9.22
N GLU A 195 -10.10 11.35 -8.42
CA GLU A 195 -10.21 11.35 -6.96
C GLU A 195 -10.36 12.78 -6.43
N ASP A 196 -9.50 13.69 -6.87
CA ASP A 196 -9.50 15.08 -6.44
C ASP A 196 -10.80 15.81 -6.83
N ILE A 197 -11.31 15.58 -8.06
CA ILE A 197 -12.60 16.13 -8.52
C ILE A 197 -13.75 15.58 -7.64
N LEU A 198 -13.77 14.28 -7.35
CA LEU A 198 -14.82 13.68 -6.53
C LEU A 198 -14.80 14.21 -5.09
N TYR A 199 -13.61 14.40 -4.50
CA TYR A 199 -13.49 15.00 -3.16
C TYR A 199 -13.96 16.45 -3.15
N ALA A 200 -13.58 17.25 -4.15
CA ALA A 200 -14.02 18.64 -4.26
C ALA A 200 -15.56 18.74 -4.33
N ARG A 201 -16.21 17.88 -5.11
CA ARG A 201 -17.68 17.84 -5.22
C ARG A 201 -18.38 17.42 -3.93
N LEU A 202 -17.74 16.58 -3.11
CA LEU A 202 -18.31 16.13 -1.84
C LEU A 202 -18.05 17.12 -0.70
N GLY A 203 -17.39 18.25 -0.95
CA GLY A 203 -17.03 19.26 0.04
C GLY A 203 -16.06 18.73 1.11
N LYS A 204 -15.34 17.65 0.82
CA LYS A 204 -14.35 17.06 1.73
C LYS A 204 -12.97 17.54 1.30
N SER A 205 -12.42 18.53 2.01
CA SER A 205 -11.00 18.88 1.89
C SER A 205 -10.16 17.69 2.34
N MET A 206 -9.12 17.36 1.57
CA MET A 206 -8.10 16.44 2.01
C MET A 206 -7.20 17.18 3.02
N ALA A 207 -7.29 16.79 4.28
CA ALA A 207 -6.37 17.19 5.33
C ALA A 207 -5.22 16.17 5.42
#